data_b836668bf3d8eaf57b8fbbfa2462b531
#
_entry.id   b836668bf3d8eaf57b8fbbfa2462b531
#
_cell.length_a   1.000
_cell.length_b   1.000
_cell.length_c   1.000
_cell.angle_alpha   90.00
_cell.angle_beta   90.00
_cell.angle_gamma   90.00
#
_symmetry.space_group_name_H-M   'P 1'
#
loop_
_entity.id
_entity.type
_entity.pdbx_description
1 polymer ?
#
loop_
_entity_poly.entity_id
_entity_poly.type
_entity_poly.pdbx_seq_one_letter_code
_entity_poly.pdbx_strand_id
1 'polypeptide(L)'
;MLALAWSGSLSAQSLKPVGSLAGGNPVALETKSVKRAGGEVIATIRTTFAKPAKAPGGEWYGSRTVVAVRCATGTVAVKENRYYGDAKFTTVASEKIVKIPGYAPPIPGSVPAFALKALCPAK
;
A
#
# COMPACT_ATOMS: atom_id res chain seq x y z
N MET A 1 16.59 5.34 30.37
CA MET A 1 16.47 5.42 30.09
C MET A 1 16.32 5.20 28.99
N LEU A 2 16.30 5.37 28.32
CA LEU A 2 16.29 5.03 27.49
C LEU A 2 15.30 4.75 26.71
N ALA A 3 14.68 4.64 26.88
CA ALA A 3 13.59 4.13 26.32
C ALA A 3 12.85 4.96 25.48
N LEU A 4 13.01 6.11 25.55
CA LEU A 4 12.24 6.94 24.95
C LEU A 4 12.54 7.08 23.58
N ALA A 5 13.61 7.07 23.24
CA ALA A 5 13.95 7.42 21.93
C ALA A 5 13.34 6.54 20.91
N TRP A 6 13.10 5.35 21.23
CA TRP A 6 12.68 4.50 20.18
C TRP A 6 11.24 4.53 19.87
N SER A 7 10.48 5.24 20.60
CA SER A 7 9.09 5.30 20.23
C SER A 7 8.89 6.00 18.90
N GLY A 8 9.67 7.01 18.57
CA GLY A 8 9.52 7.67 17.30
C GLY A 8 9.95 6.82 16.12
N SER A 9 10.93 5.98 16.29
CA SER A 9 11.39 5.18 15.18
C SER A 9 10.48 4.01 14.87
N LEU A 10 9.55 3.68 15.74
CA LEU A 10 8.65 2.59 15.46
C LEU A 10 7.81 2.80 14.23
N SER A 11 7.34 4.00 13.96
CA SER A 11 6.54 4.20 12.78
C SER A 11 7.37 4.08 11.52
N ALA A 12 8.61 4.50 11.52
CA ALA A 12 9.46 4.33 10.37
C ALA A 12 9.76 2.86 10.11
N GLN A 13 9.88 2.07 11.16
CA GLN A 13 10.16 0.65 11.03
C GLN A 13 8.99 -0.15 10.54
N SER A 14 7.80 0.44 10.50
CA SER A 14 6.62 -0.28 10.05
C SER A 14 6.44 -0.24 8.54
N LEU A 15 7.37 0.36 7.81
CA LEU A 15 7.32 0.40 6.35
C LEU A 15 8.42 -0.47 5.77
N LYS A 16 8.05 -1.36 4.84
CA LYS A 16 9.01 -2.19 4.14
C LYS A 16 8.96 -1.87 2.66
N PRO A 17 10.05 -1.39 2.05
CA PRO A 17 10.05 -1.12 0.61
C PRO A 17 9.78 -2.41 -0.17
N VAL A 18 8.90 -2.34 -1.15
CA VAL A 18 8.53 -3.50 -1.96
C VAL A 18 8.66 -3.26 -3.45
N GLY A 19 8.95 -2.04 -3.86
CA GLY A 19 9.16 -1.74 -5.26
C GLY A 19 9.04 -0.27 -5.56
N SER A 20 8.95 0.04 -6.83
CA SER A 20 8.82 1.40 -7.30
C SER A 20 7.97 1.39 -8.57
N LEU A 21 7.03 2.30 -8.66
CA LEU A 21 6.22 2.45 -9.86
C LEU A 21 7.00 3.21 -10.93
N ALA A 22 6.53 3.11 -12.16
CA ALA A 22 7.10 3.91 -13.24
C ALA A 22 7.07 5.38 -12.84
N GLY A 23 8.13 6.11 -13.14
CA GLY A 23 8.24 7.50 -12.71
C GLY A 23 8.94 7.67 -11.38
N GLY A 24 9.38 6.57 -10.75
CA GLY A 24 10.17 6.65 -9.54
C GLY A 24 9.38 6.80 -8.25
N ASN A 25 8.10 6.44 -8.24
CA ASN A 25 7.29 6.52 -7.03
C ASN A 25 7.52 5.29 -6.15
N PRO A 26 8.16 5.42 -4.98
CA PRO A 26 8.43 4.26 -4.13
C PRO A 26 7.15 3.67 -3.55
N VAL A 27 7.14 2.35 -3.44
CA VAL A 27 6.03 1.58 -2.91
C VAL A 27 6.51 0.79 -1.70
N ALA A 28 5.77 0.87 -0.61
CA ALA A 28 6.14 0.19 0.63
C ALA A 28 4.95 -0.52 1.25
N LEU A 29 5.22 -1.62 1.91
CA LEU A 29 4.23 -2.37 2.67
C LEU A 29 4.18 -1.80 4.09
N GLU A 30 2.97 -1.52 4.59
CA GLU A 30 2.80 -1.18 6.00
C GLU A 30 2.74 -2.50 6.76
N THR A 31 3.84 -2.88 7.35
CA THR A 31 3.99 -4.23 7.92
C THR A 31 3.00 -4.55 9.03
N LYS A 32 2.60 -3.53 9.80
CA LYS A 32 1.64 -3.75 10.88
C LYS A 32 0.21 -3.92 10.38
N SER A 33 -0.04 -3.65 9.11
CA SER A 33 -1.38 -3.81 8.54
C SER A 33 -1.66 -5.22 8.07
N VAL A 34 -0.65 -6.09 8.03
CA VAL A 34 -0.78 -7.43 7.47
C VAL A 34 -1.65 -8.30 8.35
N LYS A 35 -2.70 -8.88 7.78
CA LYS A 35 -3.59 -9.81 8.47
C LYS A 35 -3.82 -11.01 7.58
N ARG A 36 -3.70 -12.19 8.16
CA ARG A 36 -3.92 -13.44 7.44
C ARG A 36 -5.14 -14.14 7.97
N ALA A 37 -6.05 -14.50 7.10
CA ALA A 37 -7.27 -15.19 7.49
C ALA A 37 -7.85 -15.94 6.30
N GLY A 38 -8.17 -17.22 6.49
CA GLY A 38 -8.92 -17.96 5.49
C GLY A 38 -8.30 -18.07 4.10
N GLY A 39 -7.00 -18.14 4.02
CA GLY A 39 -6.35 -18.25 2.71
C GLY A 39 -6.08 -16.92 2.03
N GLU A 40 -6.39 -15.82 2.71
CA GLU A 40 -6.13 -14.48 2.19
C GLU A 40 -5.16 -13.74 3.08
N VAL A 41 -4.43 -12.82 2.49
CA VAL A 41 -3.60 -11.87 3.22
C VAL A 41 -4.09 -10.48 2.88
N ILE A 42 -4.49 -9.72 3.88
CA ILE A 42 -4.97 -8.35 3.69
C ILE A 42 -3.89 -7.42 4.23
N ALA A 43 -3.56 -6.39 3.46
CA ALA A 43 -2.52 -5.46 3.86
C ALA A 43 -2.72 -4.10 3.20
N THR A 44 -2.07 -3.09 3.76
CA THR A 44 -2.08 -1.75 3.20
C THR A 44 -0.72 -1.48 2.55
N ILE A 45 -0.77 -1.01 1.32
CA ILE A 45 0.41 -0.64 0.55
C ILE A 45 0.43 0.87 0.39
N ARG A 46 1.56 1.48 0.71
CA ARG A 46 1.72 2.93 0.59
C ARG A 46 2.57 3.27 -0.62
N THR A 47 2.06 4.18 -1.45
CA THR A 47 2.84 4.72 -2.57
C THR A 47 3.10 6.19 -2.29
N THR A 48 4.36 6.61 -2.36
CA THR A 48 4.72 8.00 -2.19
C THR A 48 5.07 8.56 -3.55
N PHE A 49 4.43 9.66 -3.94
CA PHE A 49 4.72 10.27 -5.24
C PHE A 49 6.00 11.08 -5.15
N ALA A 50 6.93 10.80 -6.06
CA ALA A 50 8.19 11.55 -6.11
C ALA A 50 7.93 13.02 -6.40
N LYS A 51 6.89 13.29 -7.19
CA LYS A 51 6.38 14.64 -7.42
C LYS A 51 4.88 14.60 -7.20
N PRO A 52 4.32 15.56 -6.49
CA PRO A 52 2.86 15.58 -6.30
C PRO A 52 2.15 15.57 -7.65
N ALA A 53 1.10 14.76 -7.73
CA ALA A 53 0.30 14.64 -8.95
C ALA A 53 -0.83 15.65 -8.91
N LYS A 54 -1.01 16.39 -9.99
CA LYS A 54 -2.12 17.33 -10.06
C LYS A 54 -3.42 16.58 -10.30
N ALA A 55 -4.44 16.95 -9.55
CA ALA A 55 -5.73 16.30 -9.61
C ALA A 55 -6.82 17.32 -9.35
N PRO A 56 -8.06 17.00 -9.69
CA PRO A 56 -9.16 17.90 -9.36
C PRO A 56 -9.17 18.21 -7.87
N GLY A 57 -9.21 19.47 -7.52
CA GLY A 57 -9.23 19.88 -6.12
C GLY A 57 -7.89 20.04 -5.46
N GLY A 58 -6.78 19.85 -6.18
CA GLY A 58 -5.46 20.08 -5.60
C GLY A 58 -4.40 19.09 -6.08
N GLU A 59 -3.41 18.84 -5.23
CA GLU A 59 -2.33 17.92 -5.54
C GLU A 59 -2.41 16.69 -4.64
N TRP A 60 -2.03 15.56 -5.20
CA TRP A 60 -1.96 14.30 -4.44
C TRP A 60 -0.49 13.97 -4.20
N TYR A 61 -0.16 13.65 -2.96
CA TYR A 61 1.21 13.37 -2.53
C TYR A 61 1.52 11.89 -2.42
N GLY A 62 0.51 11.07 -2.46
CA GLY A 62 0.67 9.63 -2.41
C GLY A 62 -0.66 8.94 -2.16
N SER A 63 -0.60 7.62 -1.99
CA SER A 63 -1.80 6.83 -1.77
C SER A 63 -1.56 5.71 -0.77
N ARG A 64 -2.65 5.25 -0.16
CA ARG A 64 -2.67 4.01 0.63
C ARG A 64 -3.71 3.11 0.01
N THR A 65 -3.30 1.90 -0.36
CA THR A 65 -4.16 0.94 -1.04
C THR A 65 -4.30 -0.29 -0.16
N VAL A 66 -5.52 -0.66 0.18
CA VAL A 66 -5.79 -1.89 0.92
C VAL A 66 -6.06 -2.99 -0.10
N VAL A 67 -5.28 -4.06 -0.03
CA VAL A 67 -5.40 -5.19 -0.96
C VAL A 67 -5.70 -6.46 -0.20
N ALA A 68 -6.37 -7.40 -0.86
CA ALA A 68 -6.52 -8.77 -0.40
C ALA A 68 -5.83 -9.66 -1.41
N VAL A 69 -4.93 -10.50 -0.93
CA VAL A 69 -4.11 -11.34 -1.78
C VAL A 69 -4.42 -12.80 -1.51
N ARG A 70 -4.64 -13.56 -2.60
CA ARG A 70 -4.80 -15.01 -2.52
C ARG A 70 -3.56 -15.65 -3.12
N CYS A 71 -2.68 -16.11 -2.26
CA CYS A 71 -1.39 -16.67 -2.73
C CYS A 71 -1.58 -17.96 -3.51
N ALA A 72 -2.58 -18.78 -3.15
CA ALA A 72 -2.80 -20.04 -3.83
C ALA A 72 -3.14 -19.87 -5.31
N THR A 73 -3.86 -18.82 -5.66
CA THR A 73 -4.26 -18.56 -7.04
C THR A 73 -3.45 -17.44 -7.70
N GLY A 74 -2.62 -16.74 -6.94
CA GLY A 74 -1.87 -15.62 -7.47
C GLY A 74 -2.72 -14.45 -7.88
N THR A 75 -3.83 -14.20 -7.17
CA THR A 75 -4.75 -13.13 -7.51
C THR A 75 -4.84 -12.10 -6.39
N VAL A 76 -5.17 -10.87 -6.78
CA VAL A 76 -5.24 -9.75 -5.84
C VAL A 76 -6.50 -8.95 -6.12
N ALA A 77 -7.14 -8.50 -5.06
CA ALA A 77 -8.27 -7.58 -5.16
C ALA A 77 -7.91 -6.29 -4.42
N VAL A 78 -8.29 -5.15 -4.99
CA VAL A 78 -8.14 -3.87 -4.32
C VAL A 78 -9.43 -3.58 -3.58
N LYS A 79 -9.34 -3.40 -2.26
CA LYS A 79 -10.51 -3.15 -1.42
C LYS A 79 -10.76 -1.67 -1.19
N GLU A 80 -9.71 -0.90 -1.06
CA GLU A 80 -9.80 0.53 -0.82
C GLU A 80 -8.60 1.22 -1.42
N ASN A 81 -8.79 2.48 -1.81
CA ASN A 81 -7.67 3.30 -2.25
C ASN A 81 -7.93 4.73 -1.80
N ARG A 82 -6.96 5.34 -1.11
CA ARG A 82 -7.05 6.71 -0.67
C ARG A 82 -5.86 7.49 -1.19
N TYR A 83 -6.15 8.68 -1.74
CA TYR A 83 -5.11 9.61 -2.14
C TYR A 83 -5.03 10.71 -1.11
N TYR A 84 -3.82 11.17 -0.81
CA TYR A 84 -3.58 12.13 0.24
C TYR A 84 -3.13 13.47 -0.31
N GLY A 85 -3.68 14.55 0.24
CA GLY A 85 -3.39 15.90 -0.19
C GLY A 85 -2.23 16.54 0.55
N ASP A 86 -1.47 15.77 1.34
CA ASP A 86 -0.33 16.28 2.06
C ASP A 86 0.75 15.20 2.17
N ALA A 87 1.98 15.64 2.37
CA ALA A 87 3.13 14.73 2.40
C ALA A 87 3.15 13.82 3.62
N LYS A 88 2.43 14.20 4.68
CA LYS A 88 2.37 13.38 5.90
C LYS A 88 1.25 12.37 5.88
N PHE A 89 0.45 12.34 4.82
CA PHE A 89 -0.69 11.42 4.67
C PHE A 89 -1.71 11.60 5.80
N THR A 90 -2.01 12.84 6.14
CA THR A 90 -2.99 13.14 7.19
C THR A 90 -4.32 13.64 6.63
N THR A 91 -4.32 14.15 5.40
CA THR A 91 -5.52 14.71 4.79
C THR A 91 -5.91 13.87 3.58
N VAL A 92 -7.04 13.18 3.67
CA VAL A 92 -7.54 12.39 2.55
C VAL A 92 -8.12 13.31 1.51
N ALA A 93 -7.59 13.28 0.29
CA ALA A 93 -8.08 14.09 -0.81
C ALA A 93 -9.09 13.35 -1.66
N SER A 94 -8.98 12.03 -1.77
CA SER A 94 -9.91 11.22 -2.54
C SER A 94 -9.92 9.82 -1.97
N GLU A 95 -11.09 9.20 -1.94
CA GLU A 95 -11.24 7.86 -1.36
C GLU A 95 -12.17 7.02 -2.21
N LYS A 96 -11.80 5.76 -2.42
CA LYS A 96 -12.66 4.82 -3.10
C LYS A 96 -12.66 3.52 -2.32
N ILE A 97 -13.85 3.07 -1.93
CA ILE A 97 -14.05 1.80 -1.25
C ILE A 97 -14.82 0.90 -2.20
N VAL A 98 -14.27 -0.29 -2.45
CA VAL A 98 -14.87 -1.24 -3.37
C VAL A 98 -15.70 -2.23 -2.57
N LYS A 99 -17.01 -2.21 -2.76
CA LYS A 99 -17.91 -3.07 -1.98
C LYS A 99 -17.76 -4.54 -2.31
N ILE A 100 -17.57 -4.85 -3.58
CA ILE A 100 -17.41 -6.23 -4.03
C ILE A 100 -16.10 -6.30 -4.80
N PRO A 101 -14.97 -6.53 -4.09
CA PRO A 101 -13.67 -6.55 -4.76
C PRO A 101 -13.57 -7.76 -5.69
N GLY A 102 -13.03 -7.53 -6.89
CA GLY A 102 -12.79 -8.59 -7.84
C GLY A 102 -11.34 -9.05 -7.75
N TYR A 103 -11.13 -10.36 -7.74
CA TYR A 103 -9.79 -10.93 -7.71
C TYR A 103 -9.32 -11.22 -9.13
N ALA A 104 -8.12 -10.82 -9.45
CA ALA A 104 -7.54 -11.03 -10.76
C ALA A 104 -6.01 -11.09 -10.65
N PRO A 105 -5.34 -11.73 -11.62
CA PRO A 105 -3.88 -11.66 -11.66
C PRO A 105 -3.45 -10.22 -11.83
N PRO A 106 -2.49 -9.75 -11.02
CA PRO A 106 -2.09 -8.35 -11.08
C PRO A 106 -1.23 -8.06 -12.31
N ILE A 107 -1.32 -6.83 -12.78
CA ILE A 107 -0.50 -6.36 -13.90
C ILE A 107 0.92 -6.14 -13.39
N PRO A 108 1.95 -6.67 -14.05
CA PRO A 108 3.34 -6.47 -13.61
C PRO A 108 3.67 -4.98 -13.46
N GLY A 109 4.40 -4.64 -12.41
CA GLY A 109 4.79 -3.26 -12.15
C GLY A 109 3.73 -2.43 -11.46
N SER A 110 2.59 -3.01 -11.10
CA SER A 110 1.51 -2.31 -10.41
C SER A 110 1.59 -2.52 -8.90
N VAL A 111 0.86 -1.70 -8.14
CA VAL A 111 0.79 -1.86 -6.68
C VAL A 111 0.31 -3.26 -6.29
N PRO A 112 -0.78 -3.81 -6.89
CA PRO A 112 -1.17 -5.17 -6.55
C PRO A 112 -0.10 -6.22 -6.85
N ALA A 113 0.69 -6.04 -7.91
CA ALA A 113 1.77 -6.98 -8.22
C ALA A 113 2.86 -6.97 -7.16
N PHE A 114 3.23 -5.77 -6.67
CA PHE A 114 4.22 -5.68 -5.60
C PHE A 114 3.67 -6.30 -4.32
N ALA A 115 2.38 -6.14 -4.05
CA ALA A 115 1.76 -6.73 -2.87
C ALA A 115 1.80 -8.26 -2.95
N LEU A 116 1.47 -8.83 -4.09
CA LEU A 116 1.49 -10.28 -4.26
C LEU A 116 2.90 -10.82 -4.01
N LYS A 117 3.90 -10.18 -4.58
CA LYS A 117 5.28 -10.62 -4.43
C LYS A 117 5.76 -10.50 -2.98
N ALA A 118 5.37 -9.44 -2.30
CA ALA A 118 5.81 -9.19 -0.93
C ALA A 118 5.10 -10.07 0.08
N LEU A 119 3.85 -10.44 -0.16
CA LEU A 119 3.04 -11.14 0.82
C LEU A 119 2.98 -12.65 0.63
N CYS A 120 3.36 -13.15 -0.54
CA CYS A 120 3.31 -14.57 -0.81
C CYS A 120 4.71 -15.14 -0.87
N PRO A 121 4.92 -16.35 -0.31
CA PRO A 121 6.23 -16.96 -0.35
C PRO A 121 6.63 -17.28 -1.78
N ALA A 122 7.92 -17.18 -2.04
CA ALA A 122 8.47 -17.56 -3.33
C ALA A 122 8.33 -19.07 -3.51
N LYS A 123 8.15 -19.50 -4.75
CA LYS A 123 8.03 -20.93 -5.04
C LYS A 123 9.26 -21.50 -5.68
#